data_18ffc73a4dcd05210ebd5f83ebbad9cb
#
_entry.id   18ffc73a4dcd05210ebd5f83ebbad9cb
#
_cell.length_a   1.000
_cell.length_b   1.000
_cell.length_c   1.000
_cell.angle_alpha   90.00
_cell.angle_beta   90.00
_cell.angle_gamma   90.00
#
_symmetry.space_group_name_H-M   'P 1'
#
loop_
_entity.id
_entity.type
_entity.pdbx_description
1 polymer ?
#
loop_
_entity_poly.entity_id
_entity_poly.type
_entity_poly.pdbx_seq_one_letter_code
_entity_poly.pdbx_strand_id
1 'polypeptide(L)'
;MKINEVEAQVGITKKNIRFYEEQGLIAPRRNSENGYREYGPREVDQLRQVKLLRKLGIPLEEIRKMQSGTHTVGDGMRRHLVTLERDKKNLEQSIQLCRTLSDRDERLDDLDAAALLEQMDRLEREGTTFLNKQVEDTKRLRYIAPAVVTVLTVALMAGLMALMIWGFTIDAEEAPPLPLVVVLVAIPGVIILGVLLALIQRVQEIE
;
A
#
# COMPACT_ATOMS: atom_id res chain seq x y z
N MET A 1 -4.19 24.16 19.10
CA MET A 1 -2.83 23.56 18.93
C MET A 1 -2.55 23.34 17.45
N LYS A 2 -1.28 23.46 17.05
CA LYS A 2 -0.84 23.14 15.68
C LYS A 2 -0.57 21.64 15.55
N ILE A 3 -0.60 21.10 14.33
CA ILE A 3 -0.40 19.66 14.05
C ILE A 3 0.91 19.11 14.63
N ASN A 4 1.98 19.91 14.69
CA ASN A 4 3.28 19.50 15.27
C ASN A 4 3.17 19.22 16.78
N GLU A 5 2.40 20.04 17.49
CA GLU A 5 2.16 19.89 18.92
C GLU A 5 1.30 18.65 19.20
N VAL A 6 0.28 18.43 18.35
CA VAL A 6 -0.58 17.24 18.45
C VAL A 6 0.22 15.97 18.17
N GLU A 7 1.09 15.97 17.15
CA GLU A 7 2.00 14.84 16.85
C GLU A 7 2.87 14.50 18.05
N ALA A 8 3.50 15.51 18.66
CA ALA A 8 4.34 15.31 19.85
C ALA A 8 3.54 14.80 21.06
N GLN A 9 2.34 15.35 21.27
CA GLN A 9 1.51 15.04 22.44
C GLN A 9 0.83 13.67 22.37
N VAL A 10 0.34 13.30 21.17
CA VAL A 10 -0.43 12.04 20.97
C VAL A 10 0.48 10.91 20.48
N GLY A 11 1.62 11.25 19.86
CA GLY A 11 2.53 10.27 19.27
C GLY A 11 1.91 9.56 18.06
N ILE A 12 1.25 10.34 17.19
CA ILE A 12 0.71 9.91 15.89
C ILE A 12 1.33 10.83 14.84
N THR A 13 1.84 10.29 13.74
CA THR A 13 2.46 11.09 12.68
C THR A 13 1.47 12.08 12.05
N LYS A 14 1.95 13.23 11.59
CA LYS A 14 1.15 14.23 10.85
C LYS A 14 0.40 13.62 9.68
N LYS A 15 1.00 12.65 8.99
CA LYS A 15 0.37 11.91 7.89
C LYS A 15 -0.86 11.16 8.38
N ASN A 16 -0.76 10.45 9.50
CA ASN A 16 -1.89 9.72 10.07
C ASN A 16 -2.95 10.65 10.65
N ILE A 17 -2.57 11.79 11.25
CA ILE A 17 -3.53 12.80 11.73
C ILE A 17 -4.38 13.32 10.56
N ARG A 18 -3.76 13.70 9.44
CA ARG A 18 -4.46 14.15 8.23
C ARG A 18 -5.35 13.06 7.64
N PHE A 19 -4.85 11.83 7.60
CA PHE A 19 -5.63 10.67 7.16
C PHE A 19 -6.88 10.45 8.02
N TYR A 20 -6.78 10.57 9.35
CA TYR A 20 -7.96 10.45 10.22
C TYR A 20 -8.94 11.61 10.07
N GLU A 21 -8.48 12.82 9.74
CA GLU A 21 -9.33 13.94 9.34
C GLU A 21 -10.07 13.63 8.03
N GLU A 22 -9.38 13.16 7.00
CA GLU A 22 -9.95 12.75 5.71
C GLU A 22 -10.95 11.61 5.86
N GLN A 23 -10.71 10.70 6.81
CA GLN A 23 -11.65 9.64 7.16
C GLN A 23 -12.83 10.09 8.04
N GLY A 24 -12.89 11.38 8.41
CA GLY A 24 -13.98 11.96 9.22
C GLY A 24 -13.97 11.53 10.70
N LEU A 25 -12.85 11.00 11.21
CA LEU A 25 -12.70 10.60 12.61
C LEU A 25 -12.38 11.76 13.54
N ILE A 26 -11.89 12.88 12.99
CA ILE A 26 -11.68 14.16 13.66
C ILE A 26 -12.08 15.29 12.72
N ALA A 27 -12.46 16.44 13.25
CA ALA A 27 -12.85 17.62 12.48
C ALA A 27 -12.22 18.89 13.09
N PRO A 28 -10.90 19.13 12.85
CA PRO A 28 -10.25 20.33 13.39
C PRO A 28 -10.84 21.60 12.78
N ARG A 29 -10.92 22.64 13.59
CA ARG A 29 -11.34 23.95 13.12
C ARG A 29 -10.26 24.55 12.21
N ARG A 30 -10.69 25.43 11.29
CA ARG A 30 -9.77 26.26 10.53
C ARG A 30 -9.74 27.64 11.16
N ASN A 31 -8.53 28.16 11.38
CA ASN A 31 -8.33 29.53 11.84
C ASN A 31 -8.84 30.48 10.75
N SER A 32 -9.69 31.44 11.14
CA SER A 32 -10.32 32.39 10.22
C SER A 32 -9.37 33.38 9.59
N GLU A 33 -8.23 33.66 10.22
CA GLU A 33 -7.27 34.66 9.76
C GLU A 33 -6.26 34.09 8.75
N ASN A 34 -5.84 32.82 8.93
CA ASN A 34 -4.75 32.25 8.15
C ASN A 34 -5.09 30.89 7.50
N GLY A 35 -6.30 30.36 7.71
CA GLY A 35 -6.78 29.10 7.13
C GLY A 35 -6.13 27.83 7.68
N TYR A 36 -5.18 27.94 8.61
CA TYR A 36 -4.51 26.77 9.19
C TYR A 36 -5.44 25.97 10.11
N ARG A 37 -5.18 24.66 10.17
CA ARG A 37 -5.90 23.73 11.07
C ARG A 37 -5.53 23.99 12.52
N GLU A 38 -6.53 24.05 13.37
CA GLU A 38 -6.41 24.17 14.82
C GLU A 38 -7.09 23.00 15.49
N TYR A 39 -6.31 22.29 16.29
CA TYR A 39 -6.75 21.11 17.03
C TYR A 39 -7.05 21.51 18.48
N GLY A 40 -8.28 21.32 18.92
CA GLY A 40 -8.69 21.54 20.30
C GLY A 40 -8.47 20.30 21.18
N PRO A 41 -8.79 20.39 22.47
CA PRO A 41 -8.72 19.26 23.39
C PRO A 41 -9.56 18.06 22.92
N ARG A 42 -10.73 18.32 22.32
CA ARG A 42 -11.63 17.30 21.79
C ARG A 42 -10.97 16.48 20.68
N GLU A 43 -10.34 17.12 19.71
CA GLU A 43 -9.64 16.46 18.62
C GLU A 43 -8.45 15.64 19.12
N VAL A 44 -7.74 16.15 20.14
CA VAL A 44 -6.63 15.43 20.79
C VAL A 44 -7.12 14.16 21.47
N ASP A 45 -8.25 14.23 22.20
CA ASP A 45 -8.82 13.08 22.88
C ASP A 45 -9.39 12.06 21.87
N GLN A 46 -10.03 12.52 20.81
CA GLN A 46 -10.46 11.65 19.70
C GLN A 46 -9.27 10.93 19.07
N LEU A 47 -8.16 11.62 18.83
CA LEU A 47 -6.94 10.99 18.30
C LEU A 47 -6.35 9.96 19.25
N ARG A 48 -6.39 10.19 20.56
CA ARG A 48 -5.97 9.20 21.57
C ARG A 48 -6.85 7.95 21.55
N GLN A 49 -8.17 8.13 21.44
CA GLN A 49 -9.15 7.03 21.31
C GLN A 49 -8.89 6.23 20.03
N VAL A 50 -8.75 6.92 18.89
CA VAL A 50 -8.42 6.27 17.61
C VAL A 50 -7.11 5.50 17.71
N LYS A 51 -6.06 6.10 18.28
CA LYS A 51 -4.77 5.43 18.50
C LYS A 51 -4.90 4.15 19.32
N LEU A 52 -5.62 4.22 20.43
CA LEU A 52 -5.87 3.06 21.30
C LEU A 52 -6.55 1.93 20.53
N LEU A 53 -7.69 2.23 19.88
CA LEU A 53 -8.48 1.25 19.17
C LEU A 53 -7.75 0.65 17.97
N ARG A 54 -6.96 1.47 17.25
CA ARG A 54 -6.11 0.99 16.15
C ARG A 54 -4.96 0.09 16.62
N LYS A 55 -4.40 0.34 17.80
CA LYS A 55 -3.41 -0.57 18.41
C LYS A 55 -4.01 -1.94 18.76
N LEU A 56 -5.29 -2.00 19.07
CA LEU A 56 -6.03 -3.25 19.26
C LEU A 56 -6.45 -3.91 17.93
N GLY A 57 -6.19 -3.29 16.78
CA GLY A 57 -6.57 -3.83 15.47
C GLY A 57 -7.99 -3.49 15.02
N ILE A 58 -8.73 -2.66 15.76
CA ILE A 58 -10.11 -2.29 15.43
C ILE A 58 -10.15 -1.56 14.07
N PRO A 59 -11.00 -1.97 13.12
CA PRO A 59 -11.18 -1.29 11.85
C PRO A 59 -11.68 0.15 12.01
N LEU A 60 -11.28 1.06 11.11
CA LEU A 60 -11.70 2.48 11.17
C LEU A 60 -13.22 2.64 11.10
N GLU A 61 -13.90 1.80 10.34
CA GLU A 61 -15.35 1.79 10.21
C GLU A 61 -16.04 1.51 11.56
N GLU A 62 -15.52 0.56 12.34
CA GLU A 62 -16.05 0.28 13.68
C GLU A 62 -15.77 1.44 14.65
N ILE A 63 -14.60 2.09 14.55
CA ILE A 63 -14.30 3.28 15.35
C ILE A 63 -15.29 4.41 15.02
N ARG A 64 -15.61 4.61 13.74
CA ARG A 64 -16.59 5.62 13.29
C ARG A 64 -17.98 5.33 13.87
N LYS A 65 -18.43 4.07 13.87
CA LYS A 65 -19.72 3.66 14.47
C LYS A 65 -19.75 3.89 15.99
N MET A 66 -18.64 3.70 16.69
CA MET A 66 -18.54 4.01 18.11
C MET A 66 -18.59 5.53 18.35
N GLN A 67 -17.88 6.33 17.54
CA GLN A 67 -17.90 7.79 17.68
C GLN A 67 -19.23 8.42 17.36
N SER A 68 -19.98 7.86 16.40
CA SER A 68 -21.35 8.30 16.07
C SER A 68 -22.40 7.85 17.10
N GLY A 69 -22.04 7.00 18.06
CA GLY A 69 -22.98 6.44 19.03
C GLY A 69 -23.86 5.31 18.47
N THR A 70 -23.64 4.88 17.22
CA THR A 70 -24.39 3.75 16.62
C THR A 70 -24.10 2.44 17.35
N HIS A 71 -22.89 2.28 17.85
CA HIS A 71 -22.46 1.14 18.66
C HIS A 71 -21.76 1.63 19.93
N THR A 72 -21.91 0.88 21.01
CA THR A 72 -21.08 1.09 22.20
C THR A 72 -19.68 0.53 21.98
N VAL A 73 -18.71 0.98 22.77
CA VAL A 73 -17.35 0.40 22.76
C VAL A 73 -17.43 -1.10 23.06
N GLY A 74 -18.26 -1.53 24.02
CA GLY A 74 -18.46 -2.94 24.35
C GLY A 74 -18.96 -3.77 23.17
N ASP A 75 -19.89 -3.24 22.36
CA ASP A 75 -20.38 -3.93 21.15
C ASP A 75 -19.29 -4.12 20.11
N GLY A 76 -18.49 -3.09 19.89
CA GLY A 76 -17.34 -3.18 18.97
C GLY A 76 -16.29 -4.17 19.44
N MET A 77 -15.99 -4.18 20.74
CA MET A 77 -15.04 -5.13 21.33
C MET A 77 -15.53 -6.57 21.20
N ARG A 78 -16.81 -6.85 21.49
CA ARG A 78 -17.38 -8.20 21.33
C ARG A 78 -17.26 -8.72 19.90
N ARG A 79 -17.56 -7.89 18.89
CA ARG A 79 -17.41 -8.28 17.49
C ARG A 79 -15.95 -8.52 17.11
N HIS A 80 -15.06 -7.68 17.61
CA HIS A 80 -13.64 -7.84 17.34
C HIS A 80 -13.05 -9.08 18.00
N LEU A 81 -13.50 -9.43 19.21
CA LEU A 81 -13.09 -10.67 19.88
C LEU A 81 -13.43 -11.91 19.04
N VAL A 82 -14.60 -11.97 18.43
CA VAL A 82 -14.96 -13.09 17.52
C VAL A 82 -13.95 -13.20 16.36
N THR A 83 -13.52 -12.06 15.80
CA THR A 83 -12.51 -12.04 14.74
C THR A 83 -11.16 -12.56 15.27
N LEU A 84 -10.71 -12.07 16.41
CA LEU A 84 -9.45 -12.48 17.01
C LEU A 84 -9.44 -13.97 17.40
N GLU A 85 -10.55 -14.51 17.92
CA GLU A 85 -10.69 -15.93 18.23
C GLU A 85 -10.60 -16.80 16.98
N ARG A 86 -11.23 -16.37 15.88
CA ARG A 86 -11.09 -17.04 14.59
C ARG A 86 -9.65 -16.99 14.08
N ASP A 87 -9.01 -15.82 14.11
CA ASP A 87 -7.64 -15.66 13.65
C ASP A 87 -6.65 -16.47 14.50
N LYS A 88 -6.90 -16.55 15.82
CA LYS A 88 -6.16 -17.44 16.73
C LYS A 88 -6.29 -18.90 16.31
N LYS A 89 -7.52 -19.39 16.03
CA LYS A 89 -7.77 -20.76 15.58
C LYS A 89 -7.02 -21.05 14.26
N ASN A 90 -7.08 -20.12 13.29
CA ASN A 90 -6.38 -20.26 12.02
C ASN A 90 -4.86 -20.35 12.21
N LEU A 91 -4.31 -19.52 13.12
CA LEU A 91 -2.89 -19.55 13.46
C LEU A 91 -2.50 -20.87 14.15
N GLU A 92 -3.33 -21.40 15.06
CA GLU A 92 -3.13 -22.67 15.71
C GLU A 92 -3.06 -23.83 14.70
N GLN A 93 -3.93 -23.84 13.67
CA GLN A 93 -3.89 -24.82 12.59
C GLN A 93 -2.59 -24.73 11.78
N SER A 94 -2.16 -23.50 11.46
CA SER A 94 -0.89 -23.29 10.76
C SER A 94 0.31 -23.76 11.58
N ILE A 95 0.33 -23.47 12.87
CA ILE A 95 1.37 -23.93 13.81
C ILE A 95 1.40 -25.46 13.85
N GLN A 96 0.25 -26.12 13.94
CA GLN A 96 0.17 -27.59 13.98
C GLN A 96 0.76 -28.20 12.71
N LEU A 97 0.42 -27.65 11.53
CA LEU A 97 0.99 -28.12 10.27
C LEU A 97 2.51 -27.92 10.21
N CYS A 98 3.00 -26.74 10.64
CA CYS A 98 4.44 -26.48 10.72
C CYS A 98 5.16 -27.45 11.66
N ARG A 99 4.57 -27.79 12.82
CA ARG A 99 5.14 -28.78 13.75
C ARG A 99 5.24 -30.14 13.12
N THR A 100 4.17 -30.61 12.43
CA THR A 100 4.18 -31.89 11.72
C THR A 100 5.30 -31.94 10.66
N LEU A 101 5.59 -30.82 10.02
CA LEU A 101 6.67 -30.73 9.02
C LEU A 101 8.05 -30.60 9.71
N SER A 102 8.15 -29.91 10.86
CA SER A 102 9.44 -29.74 11.57
C SER A 102 10.00 -31.06 12.13
N ASP A 103 9.10 -32.02 12.37
CA ASP A 103 9.50 -33.35 12.88
C ASP A 103 9.97 -34.29 11.75
N ARG A 104 9.92 -33.83 10.48
CA ARG A 104 10.38 -34.57 9.32
C ARG A 104 11.75 -34.08 8.91
N ASP A 105 12.71 -34.99 8.76
CA ASP A 105 14.05 -34.68 8.26
C ASP A 105 14.10 -34.88 6.73
N GLU A 106 13.09 -34.32 6.04
CA GLU A 106 12.93 -34.43 4.60
C GLU A 106 13.51 -33.23 3.88
N ARG A 107 14.08 -33.45 2.69
CA ARG A 107 14.49 -32.35 1.79
C ARG A 107 13.27 -31.81 1.06
N LEU A 108 13.36 -30.56 0.60
CA LEU A 108 12.24 -29.94 -0.14
C LEU A 108 11.85 -30.74 -1.39
N ASP A 109 12.82 -31.37 -2.06
CA ASP A 109 12.60 -32.17 -3.26
C ASP A 109 11.81 -33.49 -2.99
N ASP A 110 11.86 -33.96 -1.73
CA ASP A 110 11.19 -35.21 -1.30
C ASP A 110 9.81 -34.92 -0.66
N LEU A 111 9.44 -33.63 -0.51
CA LEU A 111 8.20 -33.23 0.12
C LEU A 111 6.98 -33.50 -0.79
N ASP A 112 6.04 -34.31 -0.30
CA ASP A 112 4.73 -34.47 -0.96
C ASP A 112 3.84 -33.23 -0.74
N ALA A 113 4.11 -32.18 -1.53
CA ALA A 113 3.36 -30.94 -1.48
C ALA A 113 1.89 -31.11 -1.90
N ALA A 114 1.58 -32.09 -2.77
CA ALA A 114 0.21 -32.32 -3.24
C ALA A 114 -0.68 -32.84 -2.11
N ALA A 115 -0.22 -33.83 -1.34
CA ALA A 115 -0.96 -34.36 -0.19
C ALA A 115 -1.16 -33.29 0.91
N LEU A 116 -0.15 -32.44 1.14
CA LEU A 116 -0.24 -31.36 2.11
C LEU A 116 -1.24 -30.26 1.70
N LEU A 117 -1.24 -29.89 0.42
CA LEU A 117 -2.21 -28.93 -0.13
C LEU A 117 -3.64 -29.49 -0.03
N GLU A 118 -3.85 -30.78 -0.35
CA GLU A 118 -5.16 -31.42 -0.17
C GLU A 118 -5.62 -31.41 1.30
N GLN A 119 -4.69 -31.60 2.24
CA GLN A 119 -4.99 -31.46 3.68
C GLN A 119 -5.38 -30.03 4.03
N MET A 120 -4.66 -29.03 3.53
CA MET A 120 -5.00 -27.62 3.73
C MET A 120 -6.38 -27.27 3.15
N ASP A 121 -6.68 -27.72 1.93
CA ASP A 121 -7.98 -27.54 1.28
C ASP A 121 -9.13 -28.15 2.10
N ARG A 122 -8.90 -29.30 2.76
CA ARG A 122 -9.89 -29.89 3.68
C ARG A 122 -10.16 -28.98 4.88
N LEU A 123 -9.10 -28.48 5.51
CA LEU A 123 -9.21 -27.55 6.65
C LEU A 123 -9.87 -26.23 6.24
N GLU A 124 -9.63 -25.76 5.02
CA GLU A 124 -10.30 -24.55 4.50
C GLU A 124 -11.78 -24.77 4.27
N ARG A 125 -12.20 -25.94 3.81
CA ARG A 125 -13.63 -26.31 3.73
C ARG A 125 -14.31 -26.37 5.10
N GLU A 126 -13.56 -26.67 6.17
CA GLU A 126 -14.02 -26.64 7.55
C GLU A 126 -14.00 -25.25 8.21
N GLY A 127 -13.61 -24.21 7.42
CA GLY A 127 -13.64 -22.81 7.83
C GLY A 127 -12.32 -22.28 8.38
N THR A 128 -11.22 -23.02 8.25
CA THR A 128 -9.87 -22.49 8.49
C THR A 128 -9.47 -21.57 7.33
N THR A 129 -8.71 -20.52 7.61
CA THR A 129 -8.16 -19.65 6.55
C THR A 129 -6.65 -19.57 6.73
N PHE A 130 -5.90 -20.10 5.76
CA PHE A 130 -4.45 -19.97 5.75
C PHE A 130 -4.00 -18.64 5.15
N LEU A 131 -2.85 -18.16 5.59
CA LEU A 131 -2.26 -16.92 5.09
C LEU A 131 -1.74 -17.14 3.66
N ASN A 132 -2.41 -16.55 2.67
CA ASN A 132 -1.99 -16.64 1.28
C ASN A 132 -0.99 -15.53 0.94
N LYS A 133 0.31 -15.83 1.02
CA LYS A 133 1.40 -14.91 0.69
C LYS A 133 1.51 -14.62 -0.81
N GLN A 134 1.04 -15.52 -1.69
CA GLN A 134 1.07 -15.33 -3.15
C GLN A 134 0.34 -14.05 -3.56
N VAL A 135 -0.78 -13.71 -2.86
CA VAL A 135 -1.54 -12.48 -3.12
C VAL A 135 -0.76 -11.23 -2.71
N GLU A 136 0.10 -11.31 -1.68
CA GLU A 136 0.96 -10.18 -1.28
C GLU A 136 2.11 -9.97 -2.26
N ASP A 137 2.69 -11.04 -2.80
CA ASP A 137 3.80 -10.98 -3.75
C ASP A 137 3.36 -10.28 -5.04
N THR A 138 2.19 -10.62 -5.57
CA THR A 138 1.63 -9.96 -6.75
C THR A 138 1.23 -8.50 -6.49
N LYS A 139 0.70 -8.17 -5.29
CA LYS A 139 0.38 -6.78 -4.92
C LYS A 139 1.63 -5.89 -4.85
N ARG A 140 2.77 -6.41 -4.37
CA ARG A 140 4.04 -5.65 -4.37
C ARG A 140 4.49 -5.29 -5.78
N LEU A 141 4.45 -6.23 -6.72
CA LEU A 141 4.78 -5.96 -8.13
C LEU A 141 3.84 -4.90 -8.74
N ARG A 142 2.56 -4.94 -8.41
CA ARG A 142 1.54 -4.00 -8.90
C ARG A 142 1.80 -2.54 -8.50
N TYR A 143 2.42 -2.30 -7.33
CA TYR A 143 2.78 -0.94 -6.89
C TYR A 143 4.14 -0.47 -7.42
N ILE A 144 5.07 -1.38 -7.66
CA ILE A 144 6.42 -1.04 -8.12
C ILE A 144 6.42 -0.75 -9.63
N ALA A 145 5.68 -1.52 -10.43
CA ALA A 145 5.64 -1.38 -11.88
C ALA A 145 5.23 0.03 -12.36
N PRO A 146 4.12 0.64 -11.90
CA PRO A 146 3.75 2.00 -12.34
C PRO A 146 4.76 3.06 -11.85
N ALA A 147 5.34 2.90 -10.66
CA ALA A 147 6.34 3.84 -10.16
C ALA A 147 7.63 3.81 -10.99
N VAL A 148 8.10 2.63 -11.38
CA VAL A 148 9.27 2.46 -12.26
C VAL A 148 8.99 3.04 -13.64
N VAL A 149 7.79 2.80 -14.20
CA VAL A 149 7.37 3.34 -15.49
C VAL A 149 7.35 4.87 -15.45
N THR A 150 6.78 5.48 -14.41
CA THR A 150 6.75 6.95 -14.28
C THR A 150 8.15 7.56 -14.14
N VAL A 151 9.04 6.95 -13.39
CA VAL A 151 10.44 7.42 -13.25
C VAL A 151 11.17 7.33 -14.60
N LEU A 152 11.01 6.24 -15.34
CA LEU A 152 11.62 6.06 -16.66
C LEU A 152 11.09 7.05 -17.70
N THR A 153 9.77 7.31 -17.70
CA THR A 153 9.17 8.30 -18.62
C THR A 153 9.63 9.72 -18.31
N VAL A 154 9.73 10.11 -17.04
CA VAL A 154 10.25 11.42 -16.65
C VAL A 154 11.73 11.57 -17.02
N ALA A 155 12.55 10.54 -16.81
CA ALA A 155 13.96 10.55 -17.19
C ALA A 155 14.13 10.67 -18.70
N LEU A 156 13.30 9.96 -19.49
CA LEU A 156 13.29 10.04 -20.95
C LEU A 156 12.92 11.45 -21.44
N MET A 157 11.87 12.05 -20.86
CA MET A 157 11.43 13.41 -21.21
C MET A 157 12.48 14.45 -20.86
N ALA A 158 13.15 14.32 -19.71
CA ALA A 158 14.25 15.21 -19.32
C ALA A 158 15.45 15.07 -20.29
N GLY A 159 15.79 13.87 -20.70
CA GLY A 159 16.83 13.62 -21.70
C GLY A 159 16.51 14.23 -23.09
N LEU A 160 15.26 14.11 -23.54
CA LEU A 160 14.79 14.73 -24.77
C LEU A 160 14.83 16.27 -24.71
N MET A 161 14.41 16.84 -23.60
CA MET A 161 14.52 18.30 -23.38
C MET A 161 15.98 18.78 -23.39
N ALA A 162 16.88 18.03 -22.74
CA ALA A 162 18.31 18.38 -22.73
C ALA A 162 18.91 18.33 -24.14
N LEU A 163 18.54 17.34 -24.97
CA LEU A 163 18.95 17.25 -26.38
C LEU A 163 18.40 18.39 -27.23
N MET A 164 17.15 18.80 -27.00
CA MET A 164 16.54 19.96 -27.68
C MET A 164 17.30 21.25 -27.33
N ILE A 165 17.59 21.49 -26.04
CA ILE A 165 18.35 22.66 -25.59
C ILE A 165 19.76 22.65 -26.19
N TRP A 166 20.41 21.49 -26.18
CA TRP A 166 21.75 21.33 -26.77
C TRP A 166 21.75 21.63 -28.27
N GLY A 167 20.73 21.13 -29.02
CA GLY A 167 20.57 21.43 -30.44
C GLY A 167 20.32 22.92 -30.75
N PHE A 168 19.78 23.70 -29.81
CA PHE A 168 19.61 25.15 -29.95
C PHE A 168 20.90 25.94 -29.67
N THR A 169 21.88 25.35 -28.98
CA THR A 169 23.14 26.00 -28.57
C THR A 169 24.31 25.74 -29.53
N ILE A 170 24.12 24.85 -30.53
CA ILE A 170 25.16 24.55 -31.55
C ILE A 170 24.99 25.50 -32.72
N ASP A 171 26.10 26.09 -33.21
CA ASP A 171 26.13 26.91 -34.41
C ASP A 171 25.63 26.09 -35.63
N ALA A 172 24.90 26.75 -36.53
CA ALA A 172 24.21 26.09 -37.64
C ALA A 172 25.15 25.36 -38.63
N GLU A 173 26.47 25.64 -38.61
CA GLU A 173 27.50 24.97 -39.43
C GLU A 173 27.93 23.63 -38.85
N GLU A 174 27.81 23.41 -37.54
CA GLU A 174 28.20 22.15 -36.86
C GLU A 174 27.01 21.25 -36.48
N ALA A 175 25.79 21.72 -36.70
CA ALA A 175 24.61 20.97 -36.31
C ALA A 175 24.42 19.73 -37.19
N PRO A 176 24.19 18.55 -36.60
CA PRO A 176 23.88 17.35 -37.39
C PRO A 176 22.60 17.55 -38.17
N PRO A 177 22.47 16.95 -39.38
CA PRO A 177 21.29 17.12 -40.21
C PRO A 177 19.99 16.68 -39.48
N LEU A 178 18.94 17.49 -39.59
CA LEU A 178 17.65 17.28 -38.91
C LEU A 178 17.12 15.83 -38.98
N PRO A 179 17.23 15.10 -40.10
CA PRO A 179 16.84 13.70 -40.17
C PRO A 179 17.59 12.78 -39.22
N LEU A 180 18.88 13.06 -38.99
CA LEU A 180 19.72 12.25 -38.11
C LEU A 180 19.30 12.40 -36.63
N VAL A 181 18.95 13.62 -36.21
CA VAL A 181 18.46 13.90 -34.86
C VAL A 181 17.11 13.22 -34.61
N VAL A 182 16.20 13.28 -35.59
CA VAL A 182 14.89 12.61 -35.54
C VAL A 182 15.05 11.09 -35.43
N VAL A 183 15.94 10.48 -36.21
CA VAL A 183 16.19 9.03 -36.18
C VAL A 183 16.80 8.61 -34.84
N LEU A 184 17.77 9.36 -34.31
CA LEU A 184 18.46 9.02 -33.05
C LEU A 184 17.59 9.17 -31.80
N VAL A 185 16.57 10.02 -31.84
CA VAL A 185 15.78 10.36 -30.65
C VAL A 185 14.35 9.81 -30.75
N ALA A 186 13.68 9.96 -31.90
CA ALA A 186 12.28 9.58 -32.04
C ALA A 186 12.10 8.04 -32.12
N ILE A 187 12.99 7.33 -32.81
CA ILE A 187 12.85 5.87 -32.97
C ILE A 187 13.04 5.13 -31.64
N PRO A 188 14.12 5.38 -30.86
CA PRO A 188 14.26 4.76 -29.53
C PRO A 188 13.11 5.15 -28.58
N GLY A 189 12.64 6.39 -28.64
CA GLY A 189 11.50 6.87 -27.83
C GLY A 189 10.22 6.10 -28.09
N VAL A 190 9.88 5.86 -29.36
CA VAL A 190 8.70 5.08 -29.77
C VAL A 190 8.83 3.61 -29.39
N ILE A 191 10.04 3.02 -29.53
CA ILE A 191 10.29 1.63 -29.14
C ILE A 191 10.16 1.46 -27.63
N ILE A 192 10.75 2.36 -26.84
CA ILE A 192 10.64 2.33 -25.39
C ILE A 192 9.19 2.49 -24.93
N LEU A 193 8.44 3.40 -25.54
CA LEU A 193 7.02 3.60 -25.25
C LEU A 193 6.20 2.35 -25.60
N GLY A 194 6.48 1.71 -26.73
CA GLY A 194 5.81 0.47 -27.15
C GLY A 194 6.10 -0.69 -26.18
N VAL A 195 7.33 -0.85 -25.73
CA VAL A 195 7.72 -1.86 -24.72
C VAL A 195 7.06 -1.58 -23.39
N LEU A 196 6.98 -0.32 -22.96
CA LEU A 196 6.31 0.08 -21.73
C LEU A 196 4.80 -0.20 -21.77
N LEU A 197 4.14 0.10 -22.88
CA LEU A 197 2.72 -0.20 -23.09
C LEU A 197 2.45 -1.71 -23.09
N ALA A 198 3.31 -2.49 -23.76
CA ALA A 198 3.21 -3.95 -23.77
C ALA A 198 3.42 -4.57 -22.37
N LEU A 199 4.34 -4.01 -21.56
CA LEU A 199 4.54 -4.42 -20.17
C LEU A 199 3.33 -4.09 -19.29
N ILE A 200 2.71 -2.92 -19.48
CA ILE A 200 1.49 -2.52 -18.76
C ILE A 200 0.32 -3.46 -19.13
N GLN A 201 0.15 -3.79 -20.43
CA GLN A 201 -0.88 -4.73 -20.86
C GLN A 201 -0.65 -6.13 -20.31
N ARG A 202 0.59 -6.64 -20.30
CA ARG A 202 0.89 -7.95 -19.71
C ARG A 202 0.60 -8.01 -18.19
N VAL A 203 0.82 -6.91 -17.48
CA VAL A 203 0.48 -6.82 -16.04
C VAL A 203 -1.04 -6.82 -15.83
N GLN A 204 -1.83 -6.29 -16.79
CA GLN A 204 -3.29 -6.31 -16.75
C GLN A 204 -3.91 -7.66 -17.19
N GLU A 205 -3.22 -8.43 -18.04
CA GLU A 205 -3.68 -9.77 -18.49
C GLU A 205 -3.43 -10.88 -17.46
N ILE A 206 -2.65 -10.61 -16.40
CA ILE A 206 -2.40 -11.56 -15.30
C ILE A 206 -3.49 -11.41 -14.20
N GLU A 207 -4.52 -10.60 -14.42
CA GLU A 207 -5.76 -10.54 -13.62
C GLU A 207 -6.80 -11.55 -14.09
#